data_12e334286924be4b2e3e5d3189047399
#
_entry.id   12e334286924be4b2e3e5d3189047399
#
_cell.length_a   1.000
_cell.length_b   1.000
_cell.length_c   1.000
_cell.angle_alpha   90.00
_cell.angle_beta   90.00
_cell.angle_gamma   90.00
#
_symmetry.space_group_name_H-M   'P 1'
#
loop_
_entity.id
_entity.type
_entity.pdbx_description
1 polymer ?
#
loop_
_entity_poly.entity_id
_entity_poly.type
_entity_poly.pdbx_seq_one_letter_code
_entity_poly.pdbx_strand_id
1 'polypeptide(L)'
;MPLVNTKEMFQKAYEGKYAVGAFNVDILTQCQAVLEAAEECKSPVILSFSSGSRDFFHPGNIKEILEITARDIHIPWAIHLDHGKTFEVCKSCIDEGFTSVMIDASAYDFEENVRITKQVVDYAHKHGATVEGELGPCSKKSDPRFKKFTDPEMVKEFVLRTGVDSLAVSMGTKHGLAKFEEGEEPELQFDLIAEVERLLPGFPLVLHGSSSIPQHYLNIFNDNGGELRGTKGVPEELLRKVAQTAVCKINIGTDFRVAFVGGLRKSLNEIKDRFEPRNFLVPARQMSKELVKEKLTNVFQSANKI
;
A
#
# COMPACT_ATOMS: atom_id res chain seq x y z
N MET A 1 -19.39 9.24 8.03
CA MET A 1 -18.22 8.53 8.54
C MET A 1 -17.56 7.99 7.32
N PRO A 2 -16.49 7.55 7.26
CA PRO A 2 -15.63 7.12 8.33
C PRO A 2 -14.18 7.13 7.90
N LEU A 3 -13.67 8.34 7.70
CA LEU A 3 -12.22 8.51 7.69
C LEU A 3 -11.71 8.12 9.07
N VAL A 4 -10.89 7.09 9.14
CA VAL A 4 -10.34 6.52 10.38
C VAL A 4 -8.82 6.36 10.26
N ASN A 5 -8.13 6.18 11.38
CA ASN A 5 -6.75 5.70 11.35
C ASN A 5 -6.70 4.16 11.17
N THR A 6 -5.52 3.62 11.01
CA THR A 6 -5.37 2.20 10.67
C THR A 6 -5.45 1.25 11.87
N LYS A 7 -5.49 1.75 13.11
CA LYS A 7 -5.38 0.92 14.31
C LYS A 7 -6.44 -0.18 14.40
N GLU A 8 -7.72 0.21 14.40
CA GLU A 8 -8.81 -0.77 14.47
C GLU A 8 -8.94 -1.59 13.19
N MET A 9 -8.62 -0.98 12.02
CA MET A 9 -8.62 -1.70 10.74
C MET A 9 -7.65 -2.87 10.77
N PHE A 10 -6.43 -2.66 11.29
CA PHE A 10 -5.41 -3.70 11.36
C PHE A 10 -5.69 -4.72 12.46
N GLN A 11 -6.26 -4.30 13.59
CA GLN A 11 -6.71 -5.24 14.62
C GLN A 11 -7.75 -6.21 14.06
N LYS A 12 -8.79 -5.71 13.39
CA LYS A 12 -9.81 -6.54 12.75
C LYS A 12 -9.23 -7.42 11.64
N ALA A 13 -8.26 -6.90 10.86
CA ALA A 13 -7.58 -7.65 9.83
C ALA A 13 -6.79 -8.82 10.40
N TYR A 14 -6.03 -8.60 11.47
CA TYR A 14 -5.28 -9.62 12.19
C TYR A 14 -6.19 -10.72 12.72
N GLU A 15 -7.24 -10.35 13.44
CA GLU A 15 -8.21 -11.29 14.04
C GLU A 15 -9.01 -12.05 12.96
N GLY A 16 -9.41 -11.33 11.89
CA GLY A 16 -10.22 -11.86 10.80
C GLY A 16 -9.43 -12.61 9.71
N LYS A 17 -8.08 -12.68 9.84
CA LYS A 17 -7.16 -13.31 8.89
C LYS A 17 -7.39 -12.85 7.44
N TYR A 18 -7.33 -11.53 7.24
CA TYR A 18 -7.37 -10.86 5.94
C TYR A 18 -6.41 -9.66 5.94
N ALA A 19 -6.11 -9.09 4.78
CA ALA A 19 -5.31 -7.87 4.69
C ALA A 19 -6.14 -6.69 4.19
N VAL A 20 -5.87 -5.49 4.69
CA VAL A 20 -6.42 -4.24 4.16
C VAL A 20 -5.62 -3.83 2.93
N GLY A 21 -6.30 -3.59 1.81
CA GLY A 21 -5.67 -3.11 0.59
C GLY A 21 -5.29 -1.63 0.71
N ALA A 22 -4.03 -1.32 0.43
CA ALA A 22 -3.53 0.05 0.34
C ALA A 22 -3.17 0.36 -1.12
N PHE A 23 -3.94 1.24 -1.76
CA PHE A 23 -3.81 1.55 -3.19
C PHE A 23 -3.14 2.90 -3.37
N ASN A 24 -2.02 2.92 -4.12
CA ASN A 24 -1.35 4.17 -4.48
C ASN A 24 -2.15 4.94 -5.53
N VAL A 25 -2.56 6.14 -5.19
CA VAL A 25 -3.38 7.02 -6.02
C VAL A 25 -2.63 8.30 -6.36
N ASP A 26 -2.80 8.77 -7.59
CA ASP A 26 -2.13 9.96 -8.12
C ASP A 26 -3.13 11.05 -8.54
N ILE A 27 -4.42 10.72 -8.73
CA ILE A 27 -5.49 11.63 -9.15
C ILE A 27 -6.83 11.27 -8.52
N LEU A 28 -7.75 12.24 -8.45
CA LEU A 28 -9.07 12.07 -7.83
C LEU A 28 -9.89 10.93 -8.44
N THR A 29 -9.83 10.74 -9.77
CA THR A 29 -10.55 9.66 -10.47
C THR A 29 -10.12 8.28 -9.99
N GLN A 30 -8.86 8.11 -9.60
CA GLN A 30 -8.35 6.88 -8.99
C GLN A 30 -8.88 6.70 -7.56
N CYS A 31 -8.93 7.77 -6.76
CA CYS A 31 -9.53 7.72 -5.43
C CYS A 31 -10.99 7.27 -5.49
N GLN A 32 -11.76 7.81 -6.44
CA GLN A 32 -13.14 7.40 -6.69
C GLN A 32 -13.24 5.91 -7.03
N ALA A 33 -12.37 5.40 -7.91
CA ALA A 33 -12.37 3.98 -8.28
C ALA A 33 -12.15 3.06 -7.05
N VAL A 34 -11.20 3.43 -6.19
CA VAL A 34 -10.87 2.66 -4.98
C VAL A 34 -12.01 2.69 -3.98
N LEU A 35 -12.55 3.87 -3.67
CA LEU A 35 -13.64 4.04 -2.70
C LEU A 35 -14.92 3.33 -3.15
N GLU A 36 -15.31 3.47 -4.42
CA GLU A 36 -16.48 2.80 -4.96
C GLU A 36 -16.35 1.27 -4.96
N ALA A 37 -15.18 0.75 -5.33
CA ALA A 37 -14.89 -0.68 -5.27
C ALA A 37 -14.97 -1.21 -3.85
N ALA A 38 -14.42 -0.49 -2.90
CA ALA A 38 -14.41 -0.85 -1.49
C ALA A 38 -15.82 -0.83 -0.87
N GLU A 39 -16.63 0.19 -1.20
CA GLU A 39 -18.04 0.27 -0.80
C GLU A 39 -18.85 -0.92 -1.33
N GLU A 40 -18.72 -1.24 -2.64
CA GLU A 40 -19.41 -2.38 -3.23
C GLU A 40 -18.99 -3.72 -2.63
N CYS A 41 -17.70 -3.85 -2.30
CA CYS A 41 -17.17 -5.06 -1.66
C CYS A 41 -17.39 -5.11 -0.14
N LYS A 42 -17.90 -4.04 0.48
CA LYS A 42 -17.99 -3.89 1.94
C LYS A 42 -16.65 -4.20 2.61
N SER A 43 -15.59 -3.57 2.12
CA SER A 43 -14.20 -3.80 2.52
C SER A 43 -13.58 -2.52 3.09
N PRO A 44 -12.81 -2.59 4.19
CA PRO A 44 -11.97 -1.47 4.58
C PRO A 44 -10.88 -1.22 3.51
N VAL A 45 -10.43 0.03 3.35
CA VAL A 45 -9.42 0.39 2.34
C VAL A 45 -8.55 1.56 2.77
N ILE A 46 -7.34 1.65 2.21
CA ILE A 46 -6.39 2.74 2.42
C ILE A 46 -6.08 3.41 1.08
N LEU A 47 -6.29 4.73 1.01
CA LEU A 47 -5.78 5.58 -0.06
C LEU A 47 -4.36 6.01 0.28
N SER A 48 -3.38 5.53 -0.47
CA SER A 48 -1.95 5.77 -0.24
C SER A 48 -1.41 6.84 -1.18
N PHE A 49 -0.79 7.86 -0.62
CA PHE A 49 -0.15 8.95 -1.35
C PHE A 49 1.36 8.90 -1.15
N SER A 50 2.11 8.75 -2.23
CA SER A 50 3.53 9.05 -2.20
C SER A 50 3.76 10.56 -2.07
N SER A 51 4.96 11.00 -1.71
CA SER A 51 5.29 12.43 -1.70
C SER A 51 5.00 13.09 -3.05
N GLY A 52 5.37 12.42 -4.17
CA GLY A 52 5.08 12.94 -5.51
C GLY A 52 3.59 13.02 -5.85
N SER A 53 2.80 12.03 -5.42
CA SER A 53 1.34 12.07 -5.60
C SER A 53 0.71 13.20 -4.80
N ARG A 54 1.16 13.40 -3.55
CA ARG A 54 0.72 14.50 -2.70
C ARG A 54 1.03 15.86 -3.33
N ASP A 55 2.24 16.04 -3.83
CA ASP A 55 2.65 17.29 -4.49
C ASP A 55 1.81 17.56 -5.73
N PHE A 56 1.46 16.53 -6.50
CA PHE A 56 0.59 16.63 -7.67
C PHE A 56 -0.86 17.00 -7.32
N PHE A 57 -1.40 16.49 -6.21
CA PHE A 57 -2.73 16.85 -5.71
C PHE A 57 -2.82 18.26 -5.14
N HIS A 58 -1.73 18.92 -4.90
CA HIS A 58 -1.58 20.15 -4.15
C HIS A 58 -1.74 19.97 -2.63
N PRO A 59 -0.65 20.08 -1.86
CA PRO A 59 -0.67 19.94 -0.39
C PRO A 59 -1.69 20.88 0.27
N GLY A 60 -2.29 20.40 1.36
CA GLY A 60 -3.21 21.17 2.20
C GLY A 60 -4.70 21.00 1.88
N ASN A 61 -5.08 20.29 0.79
CA ASN A 61 -6.49 20.14 0.42
C ASN A 61 -6.93 18.68 0.20
N ILE A 62 -6.03 17.72 0.37
CA ILE A 62 -6.31 16.31 0.05
C ILE A 62 -7.45 15.77 0.90
N LYS A 63 -7.41 16.00 2.21
CA LYS A 63 -8.42 15.51 3.14
C LYS A 63 -9.82 16.03 2.79
N GLU A 64 -9.96 17.34 2.62
CA GLU A 64 -11.25 17.99 2.33
C GLU A 64 -11.84 17.50 1.01
N ILE A 65 -11.02 17.38 -0.04
CA ILE A 65 -11.45 16.87 -1.35
C ILE A 65 -11.92 15.41 -1.22
N LEU A 66 -11.20 14.60 -0.46
CA LEU A 66 -11.54 13.20 -0.26
C LEU A 66 -12.76 13.01 0.63
N GLU A 67 -12.95 13.80 1.68
CA GLU A 67 -14.15 13.76 2.52
C GLU A 67 -15.41 14.12 1.71
N ILE A 68 -15.33 15.13 0.85
CA ILE A 68 -16.43 15.48 -0.05
C ILE A 68 -16.69 14.34 -1.07
N THR A 69 -15.63 13.75 -1.61
CA THR A 69 -15.70 12.65 -2.58
C THR A 69 -16.29 11.37 -1.94
N ALA A 70 -15.95 11.12 -0.69
CA ALA A 70 -16.37 9.96 0.09
C ALA A 70 -17.69 10.17 0.86
N ARG A 71 -18.47 11.22 0.56
CA ARG A 71 -19.70 11.53 1.28
C ARG A 71 -20.70 10.38 1.36
N ASP A 72 -20.81 9.61 0.30
CA ASP A 72 -21.74 8.46 0.18
C ASP A 72 -21.02 7.11 0.39
N ILE A 73 -19.82 7.13 1.00
CA ILE A 73 -19.02 5.96 1.35
C ILE A 73 -19.22 5.67 2.83
N HIS A 74 -19.56 4.43 3.18
CA HIS A 74 -19.91 4.00 4.53
C HIS A 74 -18.89 3.04 5.15
N ILE A 75 -18.02 2.47 4.34
CA ILE A 75 -16.93 1.58 4.80
C ILE A 75 -15.82 2.40 5.51
N PRO A 76 -15.06 1.81 6.44
CA PRO A 76 -13.86 2.46 7.00
C PRO A 76 -12.79 2.66 5.91
N TRP A 77 -12.25 3.86 5.81
CA TRP A 77 -11.14 4.18 4.92
C TRP A 77 -10.12 5.10 5.60
N ALA A 78 -8.88 5.05 5.17
CA ALA A 78 -7.80 5.87 5.71
C ALA A 78 -7.05 6.62 4.61
N ILE A 79 -6.47 7.77 4.96
CA ILE A 79 -5.52 8.52 4.13
C ILE A 79 -4.13 8.26 4.69
N HIS A 80 -3.23 7.74 3.85
CA HIS A 80 -1.91 7.29 4.26
C HIS A 80 -0.79 7.92 3.42
N LEU A 81 0.23 8.47 4.08
CA LEU A 81 1.49 8.83 3.44
C LEU A 81 2.32 7.57 3.24
N ASP A 82 2.69 7.28 2.00
CA ASP A 82 3.53 6.14 1.60
C ASP A 82 4.98 6.59 1.43
N HIS A 83 5.92 5.94 2.11
CA HIS A 83 7.36 6.23 2.09
C HIS A 83 7.75 7.69 2.38
N GLY A 84 7.24 8.27 3.46
CA GLY A 84 7.73 9.56 3.98
C GLY A 84 9.21 9.46 4.35
N LYS A 85 10.04 10.39 3.84
CA LYS A 85 11.51 10.30 3.99
C LYS A 85 12.05 11.10 5.17
N THR A 86 11.29 12.02 5.72
CA THR A 86 11.71 12.87 6.83
C THR A 86 10.57 13.10 7.82
N PHE A 87 10.92 13.50 9.02
CA PHE A 87 9.95 13.92 10.04
C PHE A 87 9.05 15.05 9.53
N GLU A 88 9.63 16.04 8.83
CA GLU A 88 8.92 17.21 8.35
C GLU A 88 7.81 16.86 7.35
N VAL A 89 8.09 15.89 6.45
CA VAL A 89 7.09 15.39 5.49
C VAL A 89 5.97 14.66 6.22
N CYS A 90 6.28 13.76 7.16
CA CYS A 90 5.29 13.07 7.97
C CYS A 90 4.46 14.06 8.80
N LYS A 91 5.12 15.02 9.46
CA LYS A 91 4.47 16.09 10.23
C LYS A 91 3.51 16.89 9.36
N SER A 92 3.93 17.35 8.19
CA SER A 92 3.10 18.12 7.28
C SER A 92 1.84 17.33 6.86
N CYS A 93 1.97 16.03 6.54
CA CYS A 93 0.82 15.19 6.20
C CYS A 93 -0.15 15.04 7.40
N ILE A 94 0.36 14.86 8.62
CA ILE A 94 -0.47 14.79 9.82
C ILE A 94 -1.22 16.10 10.05
N ASP A 95 -0.54 17.23 9.91
CA ASP A 95 -1.14 18.57 10.03
C ASP A 95 -2.24 18.82 8.96
N GLU A 96 -2.11 18.20 7.79
CA GLU A 96 -3.11 18.21 6.72
C GLU A 96 -4.24 17.19 6.93
N GLY A 97 -4.21 16.44 8.04
CA GLY A 97 -5.27 15.51 8.41
C GLY A 97 -5.14 14.11 7.82
N PHE A 98 -3.96 13.71 7.38
CA PHE A 98 -3.69 12.30 7.10
C PHE A 98 -3.85 11.49 8.38
N THR A 99 -4.58 10.39 8.29
CA THR A 99 -4.90 9.55 9.46
C THR A 99 -3.85 8.47 9.72
N SER A 100 -2.93 8.30 8.79
CA SER A 100 -1.80 7.36 8.88
C SER A 100 -0.62 7.89 8.08
N VAL A 101 0.60 7.67 8.56
CA VAL A 101 1.83 8.01 7.83
C VAL A 101 2.84 6.89 7.95
N MET A 102 3.62 6.66 6.89
CA MET A 102 4.79 5.82 6.93
C MET A 102 6.05 6.68 6.98
N ILE A 103 6.94 6.39 7.91
CA ILE A 103 8.31 6.89 7.94
C ILE A 103 9.26 5.81 7.45
N ASP A 104 9.92 6.06 6.34
CA ASP A 104 10.93 5.17 5.76
C ASP A 104 12.34 5.72 6.04
N ALA A 105 12.86 5.34 7.20
CA ALA A 105 14.23 5.61 7.60
C ALA A 105 15.15 4.38 7.45
N SER A 106 14.75 3.38 6.66
CA SER A 106 15.48 2.12 6.44
C SER A 106 16.85 2.28 5.78
N ALA A 107 17.11 3.44 5.18
CA ALA A 107 18.42 3.77 4.59
C ALA A 107 19.49 4.14 5.67
N TYR A 108 19.07 4.48 6.87
CA TYR A 108 19.94 4.77 7.99
C TYR A 108 20.33 3.50 8.76
N ASP A 109 21.26 3.63 9.71
CA ASP A 109 21.53 2.55 10.66
C ASP A 109 20.35 2.35 11.63
N PHE A 110 20.36 1.24 12.38
CA PHE A 110 19.27 0.86 13.26
C PHE A 110 18.96 1.93 14.32
N GLU A 111 19.98 2.49 14.95
CA GLU A 111 19.82 3.49 16.03
C GLU A 111 19.20 4.78 15.50
N GLU A 112 19.67 5.24 14.37
CA GLU A 112 19.13 6.45 13.73
C GLU A 112 17.71 6.20 13.18
N ASN A 113 17.43 5.04 12.62
CA ASN A 113 16.07 4.66 12.22
C ASN A 113 15.13 4.68 13.43
N VAL A 114 15.52 4.07 14.55
CA VAL A 114 14.74 4.09 15.81
C VAL A 114 14.49 5.53 16.25
N ARG A 115 15.52 6.38 16.25
CA ARG A 115 15.41 7.79 16.68
C ARG A 115 14.40 8.58 15.82
N ILE A 116 14.56 8.50 14.50
CA ILE A 116 13.69 9.21 13.55
C ILE A 116 12.26 8.71 13.66
N THR A 117 12.08 7.39 13.64
CA THR A 117 10.75 6.75 13.71
C THR A 117 10.03 7.12 14.99
N LYS A 118 10.72 7.06 16.13
CA LYS A 118 10.13 7.47 17.42
C LYS A 118 9.70 8.93 17.43
N GLN A 119 10.47 9.83 16.83
CA GLN A 119 10.09 11.24 16.72
C GLN A 119 8.77 11.41 15.96
N VAL A 120 8.57 10.65 14.86
CA VAL A 120 7.31 10.66 14.10
C VAL A 120 6.17 10.08 14.93
N VAL A 121 6.38 8.96 15.62
CA VAL A 121 5.39 8.32 16.49
C VAL A 121 4.92 9.27 17.58
N ASP A 122 5.85 9.90 18.29
CA ASP A 122 5.54 10.83 19.39
C ASP A 122 4.73 12.04 18.91
N TYR A 123 4.90 12.46 17.65
CA TYR A 123 4.11 13.51 17.03
C TYR A 123 2.73 12.99 16.58
N ALA A 124 2.71 11.91 15.82
CA ALA A 124 1.49 11.37 15.20
C ALA A 124 0.45 10.95 16.25
N HIS A 125 0.86 10.27 17.32
CA HIS A 125 -0.04 9.80 18.37
C HIS A 125 -0.74 10.96 19.10
N LYS A 126 -0.08 12.12 19.27
CA LYS A 126 -0.70 13.32 19.84
C LYS A 126 -1.80 13.91 18.94
N HIS A 127 -1.78 13.60 17.65
CA HIS A 127 -2.73 14.08 16.66
C HIS A 127 -3.72 12.98 16.22
N GLY A 128 -3.70 11.80 16.86
CA GLY A 128 -4.60 10.69 16.56
C GLY A 128 -4.29 9.92 15.27
N ALA A 129 -3.14 10.16 14.65
CA ALA A 129 -2.67 9.42 13.49
C ALA A 129 -1.83 8.20 13.88
N THR A 130 -1.87 7.15 13.06
CA THR A 130 -1.03 5.95 13.20
C THR A 130 0.24 6.05 12.39
N VAL A 131 1.28 5.32 12.81
CA VAL A 131 2.59 5.31 12.15
C VAL A 131 2.97 3.90 11.72
N GLU A 132 3.34 3.79 10.45
CA GLU A 132 4.04 2.64 9.89
C GLU A 132 5.54 2.95 9.87
N GLY A 133 6.36 2.04 10.38
CA GLY A 133 7.82 2.09 10.23
C GLY A 133 8.30 1.19 9.10
N GLU A 134 9.57 1.31 8.73
CA GLU A 134 10.23 0.36 7.83
C GLU A 134 11.54 -0.12 8.43
N LEU A 135 11.71 -1.43 8.47
CA LEU A 135 12.95 -2.08 8.85
C LEU A 135 13.45 -2.96 7.70
N GLY A 136 14.52 -2.50 7.07
CA GLY A 136 15.17 -3.21 5.98
C GLY A 136 15.98 -4.43 6.44
N PRO A 137 16.82 -5.01 5.56
CA PRO A 137 17.73 -6.08 5.91
C PRO A 137 18.71 -5.66 7.03
N CYS A 138 19.18 -6.62 7.84
CA CYS A 138 20.01 -6.37 9.02
C CYS A 138 21.35 -5.68 8.78
N SER A 139 21.83 -5.57 7.54
CA SER A 139 23.11 -4.95 7.20
C SER A 139 23.17 -4.53 5.74
N LYS A 140 24.12 -3.64 5.41
CA LYS A 140 24.40 -3.27 4.01
C LYS A 140 24.94 -4.47 3.24
N LYS A 141 24.62 -4.58 1.94
CA LYS A 141 25.13 -5.67 1.06
C LYS A 141 26.64 -5.88 1.11
N SER A 142 27.40 -4.88 1.50
CA SER A 142 28.87 -4.95 1.67
C SER A 142 29.31 -5.56 3.02
N ASP A 143 28.42 -5.79 3.98
CA ASP A 143 28.72 -6.42 5.25
C ASP A 143 28.74 -7.94 5.09
N PRO A 144 29.81 -8.65 5.52
CA PRO A 144 29.85 -10.12 5.51
C PRO A 144 28.72 -10.79 6.27
N ARG A 145 28.06 -10.06 7.21
CA ARG A 145 26.90 -10.53 7.98
C ARG A 145 25.57 -10.22 7.32
N PHE A 146 25.58 -9.73 6.07
CA PHE A 146 24.36 -9.34 5.35
C PHE A 146 23.35 -10.49 5.34
N LYS A 147 22.18 -10.23 5.91
CA LYS A 147 20.99 -11.07 5.78
C LYS A 147 20.06 -10.39 4.78
N LYS A 148 19.62 -11.14 3.76
CA LYS A 148 18.70 -10.65 2.72
C LYS A 148 17.34 -10.21 3.30
N PHE A 149 16.98 -10.73 4.48
CA PHE A 149 15.70 -10.52 5.15
C PHE A 149 15.89 -9.88 6.51
N THR A 150 14.81 -9.28 7.03
CA THR A 150 14.81 -8.66 8.36
C THR A 150 14.93 -9.73 9.46
N ASP A 151 15.59 -9.41 10.57
CA ASP A 151 15.72 -10.31 11.73
C ASP A 151 14.53 -10.11 12.69
N PRO A 152 13.78 -11.16 13.07
CA PRO A 152 12.63 -11.06 13.95
C PRO A 152 12.92 -10.42 15.32
N GLU A 153 14.08 -10.68 15.93
CA GLU A 153 14.46 -10.04 17.21
C GLU A 153 14.70 -8.54 17.04
N MET A 154 15.29 -8.11 15.91
CA MET A 154 15.39 -6.69 15.58
C MET A 154 14.02 -6.05 15.37
N VAL A 155 13.07 -6.77 14.76
CA VAL A 155 11.67 -6.30 14.64
C VAL A 155 11.08 -6.01 16.02
N LYS A 156 11.21 -6.96 16.94
CA LYS A 156 10.72 -6.82 18.32
C LYS A 156 11.36 -5.62 19.04
N GLU A 157 12.67 -5.50 18.96
CA GLU A 157 13.39 -4.38 19.57
C GLU A 157 12.92 -3.04 18.98
N PHE A 158 12.83 -2.96 17.64
CA PHE A 158 12.40 -1.76 16.95
C PHE A 158 10.98 -1.33 17.37
N VAL A 159 10.03 -2.25 17.38
CA VAL A 159 8.64 -1.98 17.78
C VAL A 159 8.56 -1.48 19.22
N LEU A 160 9.24 -2.16 20.14
CA LEU A 160 9.23 -1.78 21.57
C LEU A 160 9.88 -0.42 21.83
N ARG A 161 10.91 -0.06 21.06
CA ARG A 161 11.64 1.21 21.25
C ARG A 161 10.96 2.38 20.56
N THR A 162 10.32 2.16 19.42
CA THR A 162 9.68 3.22 18.63
C THR A 162 8.22 3.43 18.98
N GLY A 163 7.49 2.35 19.30
CA GLY A 163 6.05 2.39 19.51
C GLY A 163 5.25 2.55 18.21
N VAL A 164 5.76 2.12 17.06
CA VAL A 164 5.03 2.12 15.78
C VAL A 164 3.77 1.25 15.84
N ASP A 165 2.75 1.59 15.07
CA ASP A 165 1.47 0.87 15.02
C ASP A 165 1.50 -0.29 14.03
N SER A 166 2.40 -0.26 13.04
CA SER A 166 2.65 -1.34 12.07
C SER A 166 4.06 -1.24 11.49
N LEU A 167 4.55 -2.31 10.90
CA LEU A 167 5.93 -2.35 10.40
C LEU A 167 6.03 -3.06 9.04
N ALA A 168 6.63 -2.38 8.08
CA ALA A 168 7.10 -2.98 6.84
C ALA A 168 8.46 -3.66 7.08
N VAL A 169 8.57 -4.93 6.68
CA VAL A 169 9.79 -5.72 6.83
C VAL A 169 10.21 -6.36 5.51
N SER A 170 11.51 -6.59 5.33
CA SER A 170 12.04 -7.28 4.15
C SER A 170 11.77 -8.78 4.25
N MET A 171 10.70 -9.23 3.59
CA MET A 171 10.24 -10.63 3.63
C MET A 171 10.21 -11.33 2.26
N GLY A 172 10.97 -10.83 1.26
CA GLY A 172 11.16 -11.50 -0.03
C GLY A 172 10.55 -10.81 -1.25
N THR A 173 9.87 -9.68 -1.09
CA THR A 173 9.36 -8.86 -2.19
C THR A 173 10.38 -7.80 -2.63
N LYS A 174 10.22 -7.30 -3.86
CA LYS A 174 11.02 -6.20 -4.43
C LYS A 174 10.07 -5.13 -5.00
N HIS A 175 10.48 -3.86 -4.94
CA HIS A 175 9.77 -2.76 -5.59
C HIS A 175 10.06 -2.71 -7.10
N GLY A 176 9.12 -2.16 -7.89
CA GLY A 176 9.30 -1.90 -9.32
C GLY A 176 8.52 -2.82 -10.24
N LEU A 177 8.72 -2.65 -11.56
CA LEU A 177 8.04 -3.40 -12.62
C LEU A 177 8.68 -4.77 -12.87
N ALA A 178 10.02 -4.83 -12.93
CA ALA A 178 10.78 -6.06 -13.07
C ALA A 178 11.27 -6.52 -11.68
N LYS A 179 10.42 -7.24 -10.96
CA LYS A 179 10.69 -7.64 -9.58
C LYS A 179 11.60 -8.85 -9.49
N PHE A 180 11.53 -9.74 -10.48
CA PHE A 180 12.22 -11.02 -10.49
C PHE A 180 12.91 -11.20 -11.82
N GLU A 181 14.12 -11.76 -11.80
CA GLU A 181 14.85 -12.14 -13.01
C GLU A 181 14.18 -13.33 -13.70
N GLU A 182 14.50 -13.57 -14.96
CA GLU A 182 13.99 -14.72 -15.71
C GLU A 182 14.41 -16.01 -15.00
N GLY A 183 13.44 -16.83 -14.59
CA GLY A 183 13.68 -18.05 -13.80
C GLY A 183 13.72 -17.85 -12.27
N GLU A 184 13.73 -16.61 -11.77
CA GLU A 184 13.59 -16.35 -10.33
C GLU A 184 12.12 -16.50 -9.92
N GLU A 185 11.85 -17.34 -8.92
CA GLU A 185 10.52 -17.45 -8.30
C GLU A 185 10.44 -16.59 -7.03
N PRO A 186 9.31 -15.87 -6.83
CA PRO A 186 9.09 -15.10 -5.60
C PRO A 186 9.01 -16.02 -4.38
N GLU A 187 9.87 -15.82 -3.41
CA GLU A 187 9.89 -16.58 -2.18
C GLU A 187 9.57 -15.68 -0.99
N LEU A 188 8.33 -15.76 -0.48
CA LEU A 188 7.93 -15.04 0.72
C LEU A 188 8.34 -15.82 1.97
N GLN A 189 8.90 -15.11 2.94
CA GLN A 189 9.48 -15.69 4.16
C GLN A 189 8.39 -15.90 5.23
N PHE A 190 7.56 -16.93 5.08
CA PHE A 190 6.49 -17.25 6.03
C PHE A 190 7.01 -17.58 7.42
N ASP A 191 8.18 -18.22 7.53
CA ASP A 191 8.80 -18.54 8.82
C ASP A 191 9.19 -17.27 9.58
N LEU A 192 9.68 -16.24 8.87
CA LEU A 192 9.96 -14.92 9.45
C LEU A 192 8.68 -14.29 10.01
N ILE A 193 7.58 -14.32 9.24
CA ILE A 193 6.30 -13.78 9.67
C ILE A 193 5.80 -14.49 10.91
N ALA A 194 5.85 -15.83 10.92
CA ALA A 194 5.44 -16.66 12.06
C ALA A 194 6.28 -16.39 13.31
N GLU A 195 7.58 -16.20 13.16
CA GLU A 195 8.48 -15.88 14.27
C GLU A 195 8.22 -14.46 14.83
N VAL A 196 7.97 -13.47 13.97
CA VAL A 196 7.55 -12.14 14.42
C VAL A 196 6.21 -12.23 15.17
N GLU A 197 5.23 -12.98 14.66
CA GLU A 197 3.93 -13.18 15.30
C GLU A 197 4.10 -13.85 16.68
N ARG A 198 5.03 -14.78 16.82
CA ARG A 198 5.36 -15.41 18.11
C ARG A 198 5.98 -14.42 19.10
N LEU A 199 6.86 -13.53 18.64
CA LEU A 199 7.56 -12.54 19.47
C LEU A 199 6.69 -11.32 19.83
N LEU A 200 5.76 -10.94 18.94
CA LEU A 200 4.87 -9.81 19.05
C LEU A 200 3.43 -10.22 18.66
N PRO A 201 2.73 -10.99 19.50
CA PRO A 201 1.37 -11.41 19.19
C PRO A 201 0.43 -10.23 18.97
N GLY A 202 -0.30 -10.24 17.85
CA GLY A 202 -1.25 -9.19 17.50
C GLY A 202 -0.64 -7.97 16.80
N PHE A 203 0.67 -7.94 16.60
CA PHE A 203 1.33 -6.80 15.94
C PHE A 203 1.18 -6.87 14.41
N PRO A 204 0.67 -5.79 13.74
CA PRO A 204 0.44 -5.78 12.31
C PRO A 204 1.74 -5.64 11.52
N LEU A 205 1.98 -6.56 10.59
CA LEU A 205 3.01 -6.42 9.56
C LEU A 205 2.43 -5.85 8.27
N VAL A 206 3.30 -5.24 7.46
CA VAL A 206 2.97 -4.65 6.16
C VAL A 206 3.81 -5.27 5.06
N LEU A 207 3.18 -5.58 3.93
CA LEU A 207 3.85 -6.07 2.73
C LEU A 207 3.91 -4.98 1.66
N HIS A 208 5.13 -4.52 1.37
CA HIS A 208 5.46 -3.67 0.23
C HIS A 208 5.91 -4.51 -0.97
N GLY A 209 6.02 -3.88 -2.14
CA GLY A 209 6.49 -4.56 -3.34
C GLY A 209 5.59 -5.72 -3.80
N SER A 210 4.31 -5.71 -3.53
CA SER A 210 3.38 -6.82 -3.64
C SER A 210 2.54 -6.84 -4.92
N SER A 211 2.77 -5.95 -5.89
CA SER A 211 2.03 -5.97 -7.15
C SER A 211 2.19 -7.32 -7.87
N SER A 212 1.09 -7.92 -8.32
CA SER A 212 1.06 -9.19 -9.05
C SER A 212 1.09 -9.01 -10.57
N ILE A 213 0.70 -7.81 -11.03
CA ILE A 213 0.61 -7.42 -12.45
C ILE A 213 -0.23 -8.44 -13.25
N PRO A 214 -1.56 -8.49 -13.04
CA PRO A 214 -2.40 -9.46 -13.73
C PRO A 214 -2.29 -9.32 -15.24
N GLN A 215 -2.05 -10.43 -15.93
CA GLN A 215 -1.65 -10.46 -17.34
C GLN A 215 -2.68 -9.81 -18.26
N HIS A 216 -3.97 -9.92 -17.93
CA HIS A 216 -5.02 -9.34 -18.79
C HIS A 216 -4.99 -7.79 -18.79
N TYR A 217 -4.68 -7.13 -17.66
CA TYR A 217 -4.49 -5.66 -17.63
C TYR A 217 -3.22 -5.24 -18.36
N LEU A 218 -2.15 -6.03 -18.22
CA LEU A 218 -0.90 -5.80 -18.94
C LEU A 218 -1.09 -5.93 -20.46
N ASN A 219 -1.85 -6.92 -20.92
CA ASN A 219 -2.19 -7.08 -22.33
C ASN A 219 -2.99 -5.88 -22.85
N ILE A 220 -4.04 -5.44 -22.13
CA ILE A 220 -4.81 -4.26 -22.51
C ILE A 220 -3.88 -3.03 -22.62
N PHE A 221 -2.98 -2.84 -21.67
CA PHE A 221 -2.01 -1.73 -21.70
C PHE A 221 -1.12 -1.79 -22.95
N ASN A 222 -0.54 -2.96 -23.25
CA ASN A 222 0.40 -3.15 -24.37
C ASN A 222 -0.30 -3.13 -25.73
N ASP A 223 -1.47 -3.78 -25.88
CA ASP A 223 -2.25 -3.80 -27.11
C ASP A 223 -2.72 -2.42 -27.55
N ASN A 224 -2.75 -1.48 -26.60
CA ASN A 224 -3.14 -0.09 -26.84
C ASN A 224 -1.95 0.89 -26.81
N GLY A 225 -0.77 0.44 -27.29
CA GLY A 225 0.41 1.28 -27.48
C GLY A 225 1.28 1.47 -26.24
N GLY A 226 1.15 0.60 -25.25
CA GLY A 226 2.10 0.47 -24.15
C GLY A 226 3.25 -0.47 -24.49
N GLU A 227 4.35 -0.40 -23.74
CA GLU A 227 5.55 -1.22 -23.95
C GLU A 227 6.13 -1.73 -22.62
N LEU A 228 5.30 -2.29 -21.76
CA LEU A 228 5.75 -2.93 -20.52
C LEU A 228 6.09 -4.40 -20.79
N ARG A 229 7.38 -4.71 -20.93
CA ARG A 229 7.89 -6.06 -21.20
C ARG A 229 8.61 -6.62 -19.99
N GLY A 230 8.64 -7.96 -19.87
CA GLY A 230 9.39 -8.66 -18.82
C GLY A 230 8.87 -8.38 -17.40
N THR A 231 7.62 -7.95 -17.28
CA THR A 231 7.01 -7.65 -15.98
C THR A 231 6.52 -8.94 -15.32
N LYS A 232 7.13 -9.31 -14.19
CA LYS A 232 6.71 -10.44 -13.35
C LYS A 232 6.46 -9.91 -11.93
N GLY A 233 5.25 -10.06 -11.45
CA GLY A 233 4.85 -9.68 -10.08
C GLY A 233 4.85 -10.86 -9.13
N VAL A 234 4.39 -10.62 -7.90
CA VAL A 234 4.20 -11.67 -6.91
C VAL A 234 2.93 -12.47 -7.26
N PRO A 235 2.97 -13.81 -7.30
CA PRO A 235 1.77 -14.62 -7.55
C PRO A 235 0.66 -14.32 -6.54
N GLU A 236 -0.57 -14.15 -7.04
CA GLU A 236 -1.73 -13.81 -6.19
C GLU A 236 -2.03 -14.89 -5.14
N GLU A 237 -1.70 -16.14 -5.44
CA GLU A 237 -1.83 -17.23 -4.47
C GLU A 237 -0.93 -17.02 -3.24
N LEU A 238 0.31 -16.54 -3.44
CA LEU A 238 1.22 -16.21 -2.33
C LEU A 238 0.71 -15.00 -1.55
N LEU A 239 0.21 -13.98 -2.23
CA LEU A 239 -0.39 -12.81 -1.56
C LEU A 239 -1.62 -13.20 -0.74
N ARG A 240 -2.44 -14.13 -1.24
CA ARG A 240 -3.60 -14.68 -0.50
C ARG A 240 -3.18 -15.43 0.75
N LYS A 241 -2.13 -16.23 0.67
CA LYS A 241 -1.57 -16.93 1.84
C LYS A 241 -1.03 -15.94 2.87
N VAL A 242 -0.30 -14.91 2.42
CA VAL A 242 0.24 -13.85 3.30
C VAL A 242 -0.87 -13.06 3.99
N ALA A 243 -1.97 -12.76 3.30
CA ALA A 243 -3.11 -12.05 3.89
C ALA A 243 -3.75 -12.79 5.08
N GLN A 244 -3.48 -14.09 5.25
CA GLN A 244 -3.98 -14.91 6.37
C GLN A 244 -3.01 -14.97 7.56
N THR A 245 -1.90 -14.24 7.50
CA THR A 245 -0.87 -14.19 8.55
C THR A 245 -0.98 -12.93 9.40
N ALA A 246 0.10 -12.52 10.04
CA ALA A 246 0.20 -11.21 10.73
C ALA A 246 0.31 -10.01 9.76
N VAL A 247 0.30 -10.24 8.45
CA VAL A 247 0.33 -9.16 7.45
C VAL A 247 -1.07 -8.57 7.29
N CYS A 248 -1.28 -7.39 7.86
CA CYS A 248 -2.56 -6.70 7.90
C CYS A 248 -2.74 -5.63 6.80
N LYS A 249 -1.68 -5.25 6.11
CA LYS A 249 -1.71 -4.28 5.00
C LYS A 249 -0.89 -4.80 3.81
N ILE A 250 -1.44 -4.68 2.61
CA ILE A 250 -0.76 -5.01 1.36
C ILE A 250 -0.85 -3.82 0.40
N ASN A 251 0.32 -3.32 -0.05
CA ASN A 251 0.41 -2.16 -0.95
C ASN A 251 0.26 -2.57 -2.41
N ILE A 252 -0.58 -1.87 -3.15
CA ILE A 252 -0.77 -2.03 -4.59
C ILE A 252 -0.56 -0.69 -5.30
N GLY A 253 0.53 -0.57 -6.05
CA GLY A 253 0.82 0.59 -6.88
C GLY A 253 0.82 0.25 -8.36
N THR A 254 1.70 -0.63 -8.79
CA THR A 254 1.92 -0.95 -10.22
C THR A 254 0.68 -1.52 -10.89
N ASP A 255 0.00 -2.50 -10.29
CA ASP A 255 -1.20 -3.12 -10.87
C ASP A 255 -2.26 -2.07 -11.15
N PHE A 256 -2.50 -1.20 -10.17
CA PHE A 256 -3.52 -0.16 -10.24
C PHE A 256 -3.21 0.88 -11.32
N ARG A 257 -1.94 1.31 -11.43
CA ARG A 257 -1.49 2.22 -12.49
C ARG A 257 -1.58 1.58 -13.88
N VAL A 258 -1.21 0.30 -14.02
CA VAL A 258 -1.32 -0.43 -15.29
C VAL A 258 -2.78 -0.54 -15.73
N ALA A 259 -3.70 -0.88 -14.83
CA ALA A 259 -5.12 -0.96 -15.14
C ALA A 259 -5.69 0.42 -15.55
N PHE A 260 -5.37 1.48 -14.79
CA PHE A 260 -5.86 2.82 -15.08
C PHE A 260 -5.35 3.33 -16.44
N VAL A 261 -4.04 3.27 -16.65
CA VAL A 261 -3.42 3.76 -17.91
C VAL A 261 -3.79 2.86 -19.09
N GLY A 262 -3.94 1.55 -18.88
CA GLY A 262 -4.44 0.61 -19.88
C GLY A 262 -5.86 0.97 -20.34
N GLY A 263 -6.76 1.24 -19.40
CA GLY A 263 -8.13 1.69 -19.68
C GLY A 263 -8.17 3.05 -20.40
N LEU A 264 -7.30 3.99 -20.01
CA LEU A 264 -7.18 5.28 -20.67
C LEU A 264 -6.67 5.12 -22.12
N ARG A 265 -5.62 4.35 -22.36
CA ARG A 265 -5.07 4.06 -23.69
C ARG A 265 -6.10 3.40 -24.58
N LYS A 266 -6.80 2.37 -24.06
CA LYS A 266 -7.86 1.67 -24.78
C LYS A 266 -8.96 2.62 -25.22
N SER A 267 -9.48 3.44 -24.29
CA SER A 267 -10.55 4.38 -24.61
C SER A 267 -10.12 5.46 -25.61
N LEU A 268 -8.88 5.98 -25.56
CA LEU A 268 -8.32 6.90 -26.55
C LEU A 268 -8.19 6.26 -27.94
N ASN A 269 -7.92 4.96 -28.03
CA ASN A 269 -7.82 4.23 -29.28
C ASN A 269 -9.19 3.91 -29.88
N GLU A 270 -10.18 3.59 -29.06
CA GLU A 270 -11.52 3.20 -29.52
C GLU A 270 -12.44 4.39 -29.81
N ILE A 271 -12.34 5.46 -29.03
CA ILE A 271 -13.23 6.63 -29.10
C ILE A 271 -12.54 7.76 -29.87
N LYS A 272 -12.65 7.76 -31.19
CA LYS A 272 -11.92 8.72 -32.08
C LYS A 272 -12.65 10.04 -32.29
N ASP A 273 -13.96 10.08 -32.07
CA ASP A 273 -14.84 11.21 -32.41
C ASP A 273 -15.22 12.06 -31.18
N ARG A 274 -14.63 11.79 -30.02
CA ARG A 274 -14.87 12.50 -28.77
C ARG A 274 -13.63 13.23 -28.29
N PHE A 275 -13.85 14.32 -27.55
CA PHE A 275 -12.76 15.17 -27.02
C PHE A 275 -12.96 15.55 -25.54
N GLU A 276 -14.12 15.26 -24.95
CA GLU A 276 -14.34 15.53 -23.53
C GLU A 276 -13.56 14.53 -22.67
N PRO A 277 -12.75 15.00 -21.68
CA PRO A 277 -11.91 14.13 -20.85
C PRO A 277 -12.66 12.99 -20.16
N ARG A 278 -13.91 13.23 -19.74
CA ARG A 278 -14.76 12.20 -19.09
C ARG A 278 -14.98 10.96 -19.95
N ASN A 279 -15.02 11.09 -21.29
CA ASN A 279 -15.20 9.96 -22.20
C ASN A 279 -14.06 8.93 -22.12
N PHE A 280 -12.87 9.39 -21.68
CA PHE A 280 -11.67 8.58 -21.54
C PHE A 280 -11.43 8.18 -20.09
N LEU A 281 -11.73 9.06 -19.14
CA LEU A 281 -11.49 8.81 -17.73
C LEU A 281 -12.51 7.83 -17.12
N VAL A 282 -13.77 7.82 -17.59
CA VAL A 282 -14.80 6.90 -17.08
C VAL A 282 -14.42 5.42 -17.34
N PRO A 283 -14.03 5.01 -18.58
CA PRO A 283 -13.57 3.64 -18.81
C PRO A 283 -12.30 3.27 -18.02
N ALA A 284 -11.36 4.21 -17.87
CA ALA A 284 -10.15 4.01 -17.06
C ALA A 284 -10.48 3.80 -15.58
N ARG A 285 -11.42 4.60 -15.04
CA ARG A 285 -11.92 4.45 -13.67
C ARG A 285 -12.61 3.11 -13.48
N GLN A 286 -13.46 2.68 -14.42
CA GLN A 286 -14.15 1.40 -14.33
C GLN A 286 -13.17 0.23 -14.32
N MET A 287 -12.17 0.23 -15.21
CA MET A 287 -11.15 -0.82 -15.26
C MET A 287 -10.35 -0.89 -13.95
N SER A 288 -9.99 0.26 -13.38
CA SER A 288 -9.33 0.33 -12.09
C SER A 288 -10.19 -0.18 -10.95
N LYS A 289 -11.48 0.15 -10.96
CA LYS A 289 -12.47 -0.32 -9.99
C LYS A 289 -12.58 -1.84 -10.01
N GLU A 290 -12.65 -2.46 -11.20
CA GLU A 290 -12.69 -3.93 -11.31
C GLU A 290 -11.43 -4.57 -10.75
N LEU A 291 -10.23 -4.05 -11.06
CA LEU A 291 -9.00 -4.53 -10.44
C LEU A 291 -9.05 -4.46 -8.91
N VAL A 292 -9.51 -3.34 -8.35
CA VAL A 292 -9.61 -3.19 -6.89
C VAL A 292 -10.56 -4.24 -6.31
N LYS A 293 -11.73 -4.46 -6.91
CA LYS A 293 -12.69 -5.50 -6.48
C LYS A 293 -12.08 -6.90 -6.52
N GLU A 294 -11.35 -7.22 -7.59
CA GLU A 294 -10.63 -8.50 -7.72
C GLU A 294 -9.62 -8.67 -6.57
N LYS A 295 -8.82 -7.62 -6.25
CA LYS A 295 -7.86 -7.67 -5.14
C LYS A 295 -8.53 -7.83 -3.79
N LEU A 296 -9.56 -7.03 -3.48
CA LEU A 296 -10.26 -7.09 -2.21
C LEU A 296 -10.94 -8.46 -1.98
N THR A 297 -11.49 -9.05 -3.03
CA THR A 297 -12.24 -10.30 -2.95
C THR A 297 -11.31 -11.52 -3.00
N ASN A 298 -10.45 -11.59 -4.01
CA ASN A 298 -9.72 -12.82 -4.33
C ASN A 298 -8.34 -12.91 -3.70
N VAL A 299 -7.71 -11.76 -3.38
CA VAL A 299 -6.33 -11.72 -2.90
C VAL A 299 -6.27 -11.36 -1.42
N PHE A 300 -6.85 -10.24 -1.02
CA PHE A 300 -6.78 -9.76 0.37
C PHE A 300 -7.83 -10.39 1.28
N GLN A 301 -8.89 -10.95 0.70
CA GLN A 301 -10.01 -11.58 1.43
C GLN A 301 -10.71 -10.62 2.41
N SER A 302 -10.68 -9.33 2.09
CA SER A 302 -11.25 -8.25 2.89
C SER A 302 -12.71 -7.93 2.54
N ALA A 303 -13.27 -8.51 1.48
CA ALA A 303 -14.66 -8.34 1.11
C ALA A 303 -15.61 -8.87 2.21
N ASN A 304 -16.65 -8.07 2.54
CA ASN A 304 -17.62 -8.33 3.62
C ASN A 304 -16.99 -8.43 5.03
N LYS A 305 -15.95 -7.61 5.29
CA LYS A 305 -15.22 -7.58 6.58
C LYS A 305 -15.38 -6.27 7.37
N ILE A 306 -16.49 -5.57 7.16
CA ILE A 306 -16.86 -4.35 7.93
C ILE A 306 -17.92 -4.65 8.98
#